data_898739a7780aacef0dc636facfbeac1b
#
_entry.id   898739a7780aacef0dc636facfbeac1b
#
_cell.length_a   1.000
_cell.length_b   1.000
_cell.length_c   1.000
_cell.angle_alpha   90.00
_cell.angle_beta   90.00
_cell.angle_gamma   90.00
#
_symmetry.space_group_name_H-M   'P 1'
#
loop_
_entity.id
_entity.type
_entity.pdbx_description
1 polymer ?
#
loop_
_entity_poly.entity_id
_entity_poly.type
_entity_poly.pdbx_seq_one_letter_code
_entity_poly.pdbx_strand_id
1 'polypeptide(L)'
;IRVRLLSRKTDVDINEDFLCMRVQNAWDYRKQVMAGGNDSVIGVDEAKKTIPGIGTTGRPDLNCCRVIFGEADFLPGLVVDKYADVLVVECLALGMEAFKETIVNLLKEVLAEDGVIIRGVFERSDANERKKEGLPKVKGWIGKPYKTEVEIVENGVHYLVDVENGQKTGFFLDQKYNRLAMQRICKGKRVLDCFTHMGTFALN
;
A
#
# COMPACT_ATOMS: atom_id res chain seq x y z
N ILE A 1 -5.24 -0.53 22.56
CA ILE A 1 -6.49 0.26 22.54
C ILE A 1 -7.65 -0.72 22.36
N ARG A 2 -8.59 -0.75 23.31
CA ARG A 2 -9.74 -1.70 23.27
C ARG A 2 -10.94 -1.18 22.47
N VAL A 3 -11.01 0.11 22.20
CA VAL A 3 -12.11 0.74 21.46
C VAL A 3 -11.52 1.54 20.29
N ARG A 4 -12.07 1.36 19.12
CA ARG A 4 -11.70 2.09 17.89
C ARG A 4 -12.95 2.70 17.28
N LEU A 5 -12.86 3.95 16.88
CA LEU A 5 -13.96 4.71 16.32
C LEU A 5 -13.96 4.56 14.79
N LEU A 6 -15.08 4.06 14.23
CA LEU A 6 -15.29 3.95 12.79
C LEU A 6 -16.02 5.16 12.22
N SER A 7 -16.93 5.77 12.97
CA SER A 7 -17.67 6.97 12.60
C SER A 7 -17.88 7.88 13.81
N ARG A 8 -17.85 9.19 13.58
CA ARG A 8 -18.29 10.21 14.57
C ARG A 8 -19.77 10.54 14.45
N LYS A 9 -20.43 10.05 13.42
CA LYS A 9 -21.87 10.23 13.21
C LYS A 9 -22.60 9.07 13.85
N THR A 10 -23.63 9.36 14.62
CA THR A 10 -24.41 8.37 15.39
C THR A 10 -25.53 7.73 14.58
N ASP A 11 -25.85 8.32 13.44
CA ASP A 11 -26.92 7.94 12.51
C ASP A 11 -26.42 7.15 11.29
N VAL A 12 -25.20 6.63 11.35
CA VAL A 12 -24.59 5.87 10.26
C VAL A 12 -24.44 4.42 10.65
N ASP A 13 -25.09 3.54 9.91
CA ASP A 13 -24.91 2.09 10.01
C ASP A 13 -23.55 1.67 9.45
N ILE A 14 -22.85 0.81 10.19
CA ILE A 14 -21.60 0.20 9.75
C ILE A 14 -21.93 -1.06 8.94
N ASN A 15 -22.42 -0.84 7.74
CA ASN A 15 -22.80 -1.86 6.77
C ASN A 15 -21.80 -1.93 5.60
N GLU A 16 -22.13 -2.72 4.58
CA GLU A 16 -21.29 -2.90 3.40
C GLU A 16 -21.11 -1.62 2.60
N ASP A 17 -22.18 -0.79 2.46
CA ASP A 17 -22.11 0.52 1.77
C ASP A 17 -21.15 1.46 2.48
N PHE A 18 -21.18 1.47 3.83
CA PHE A 18 -20.22 2.25 4.62
C PHE A 18 -18.77 1.79 4.37
N LEU A 19 -18.53 0.49 4.35
CA LEU A 19 -17.21 -0.08 4.11
C LEU A 19 -16.75 0.20 2.66
N CYS A 20 -17.65 0.08 1.68
CA CYS A 20 -17.39 0.42 0.29
C CYS A 20 -16.95 1.87 0.14
N MET A 21 -17.69 2.81 0.74
CA MET A 21 -17.31 4.23 0.77
C MET A 21 -15.91 4.45 1.39
N ARG A 22 -15.55 3.74 2.46
CA ARG A 22 -14.22 3.85 3.08
C ARG A 22 -13.12 3.35 2.16
N VAL A 23 -13.33 2.21 1.53
CA VAL A 23 -12.41 1.62 0.54
C VAL A 23 -12.23 2.54 -0.66
N GLN A 24 -13.34 3.06 -1.21
CA GLN A 24 -13.32 4.00 -2.33
C GLN A 24 -12.54 5.26 -1.98
N ASN A 25 -12.82 5.88 -0.83
CA ASN A 25 -12.12 7.08 -0.38
C ASN A 25 -10.61 6.84 -0.21
N ALA A 26 -10.23 5.68 0.33
CA ALA A 26 -8.83 5.32 0.48
C ALA A 26 -8.14 5.18 -0.88
N TRP A 27 -8.78 4.51 -1.83
CA TRP A 27 -8.26 4.35 -3.19
C TRP A 27 -8.16 5.68 -3.94
N ASP A 28 -9.21 6.51 -3.90
CA ASP A 28 -9.24 7.83 -4.54
C ASP A 28 -8.15 8.75 -3.98
N TYR A 29 -7.92 8.71 -2.68
CA TYR A 29 -6.81 9.45 -2.07
C TYR A 29 -5.45 9.02 -2.62
N ARG A 30 -5.21 7.71 -2.82
CA ARG A 30 -3.96 7.21 -3.43
C ARG A 30 -3.83 7.67 -4.88
N LYS A 31 -4.91 7.64 -5.65
CA LYS A 31 -4.90 8.18 -7.01
C LYS A 31 -4.50 9.65 -7.03
N GLN A 32 -5.05 10.48 -6.13
CA GLN A 32 -4.71 11.89 -6.03
C GLN A 32 -3.25 12.12 -5.63
N VAL A 33 -2.78 11.45 -4.56
CA VAL A 33 -1.40 11.61 -4.05
C VAL A 33 -0.36 11.13 -5.07
N MET A 34 -0.65 10.05 -5.79
CA MET A 34 0.29 9.48 -6.76
C MET A 34 0.20 10.14 -8.15
N ALA A 35 -0.94 10.78 -8.51
CA ALA A 35 -1.10 11.48 -9.78
C ALA A 35 -0.47 12.87 -9.80
N GLY A 36 -0.64 13.56 -8.69
CA GLY A 36 -0.11 14.87 -8.56
C GLY A 36 1.15 14.80 -7.77
N GLY A 37 2.24 14.46 -8.34
CA GLY A 37 3.45 14.87 -7.68
C GLY A 37 3.24 16.33 -7.30
N ASN A 38 2.90 16.58 -6.05
CA ASN A 38 2.62 17.93 -5.59
C ASN A 38 3.81 18.82 -5.91
N ASP A 39 3.76 19.52 -7.04
CA ASP A 39 4.65 20.63 -7.37
C ASP A 39 4.62 21.69 -6.25
N SER A 40 3.64 21.64 -5.38
CA SER A 40 3.42 22.59 -4.28
C SER A 40 4.10 22.25 -2.95
N VAL A 41 4.56 21.03 -2.73
CA VAL A 41 5.14 20.61 -1.42
C VAL A 41 6.67 20.59 -1.40
N ILE A 42 7.30 20.48 -2.57
CA ILE A 42 8.77 20.52 -2.66
C ILE A 42 9.09 21.57 -3.71
N GLY A 43 9.39 22.81 -3.33
CA GLY A 43 9.74 23.95 -4.21
C GLY A 43 10.60 23.56 -5.41
N VAL A 44 9.99 22.97 -6.44
CA VAL A 44 10.61 22.50 -7.66
C VAL A 44 10.25 23.53 -8.74
N ASP A 45 11.25 24.24 -9.23
CA ASP A 45 11.15 25.16 -10.34
C ASP A 45 10.35 24.58 -11.51
N GLU A 46 9.40 25.36 -12.04
CA GLU A 46 8.54 25.01 -13.18
C GLU A 46 9.30 24.56 -14.45
N ALA A 47 10.59 24.83 -14.54
CA ALA A 47 11.43 24.46 -15.67
C ALA A 47 11.83 22.96 -15.72
N LYS A 48 11.46 22.15 -14.73
CA LYS A 48 11.86 20.71 -14.63
C LYS A 48 10.67 19.77 -14.52
N LYS A 49 9.65 19.95 -15.33
CA LYS A 49 8.39 19.15 -15.38
C LYS A 49 8.55 17.68 -15.83
N THR A 50 9.74 17.13 -15.91
CA THR A 50 9.95 15.71 -16.18
C THR A 50 10.79 15.10 -15.08
N ILE A 51 10.12 14.60 -14.03
CA ILE A 51 10.75 13.64 -13.12
C ILE A 51 10.69 12.30 -13.85
N PRO A 52 11.83 11.72 -14.28
CA PRO A 52 11.84 10.35 -14.80
C PRO A 52 11.32 9.41 -13.70
N GLY A 53 10.29 8.64 -14.00
CA GLY A 53 9.68 7.72 -13.04
C GLY A 53 8.30 8.14 -12.49
N ILE A 54 7.87 9.39 -12.64
CA ILE A 54 6.45 9.72 -12.64
C ILE A 54 5.99 9.37 -14.05
N GLY A 55 5.09 8.39 -14.15
CA GLY A 55 4.70 7.81 -15.43
C GLY A 55 4.51 8.89 -16.49
N THR A 56 5.25 8.80 -17.57
CA THR A 56 5.26 9.74 -18.71
C THR A 56 3.90 9.85 -19.42
N THR A 57 2.87 9.21 -18.86
CA THR A 57 1.50 9.14 -19.37
C THR A 57 0.51 9.99 -18.58
N GLY A 58 0.92 10.74 -17.56
CA GLY A 58 0.02 11.50 -16.68
C GLY A 58 -0.86 10.61 -15.79
N ARG A 59 -0.64 9.29 -15.77
CA ARG A 59 -1.33 8.36 -14.89
C ARG A 59 -0.56 8.16 -13.59
N PRO A 60 -1.25 8.01 -12.44
CA PRO A 60 -0.61 7.71 -11.17
C PRO A 60 0.23 6.44 -11.23
N ASP A 61 1.43 6.47 -10.62
CA ASP A 61 2.21 5.25 -10.43
C ASP A 61 1.62 4.43 -9.26
N LEU A 62 0.60 3.65 -9.57
CA LEU A 62 -0.14 2.79 -8.65
C LEU A 62 0.25 1.31 -8.80
N ASN A 63 1.38 1.01 -9.45
CA ASN A 63 1.85 -0.37 -9.57
C ASN A 63 2.08 -0.99 -8.19
N CYS A 64 2.70 -0.25 -7.28
CA CYS A 64 2.83 -0.64 -5.88
C CYS A 64 2.56 0.55 -4.96
N CYS A 65 1.67 0.36 -3.99
CA CYS A 65 1.32 1.39 -3.01
C CYS A 65 0.59 0.80 -1.80
N ARG A 66 0.62 1.54 -0.67
CA ARG A 66 -0.27 1.26 0.46
C ARG A 66 -1.66 1.78 0.15
N VAL A 67 -2.63 0.87 -0.02
CA VAL A 67 -4.03 1.21 -0.34
C VAL A 67 -4.79 1.63 0.91
N ILE A 68 -4.62 0.89 2.02
CA ILE A 68 -5.25 1.22 3.31
C ILE A 68 -4.17 1.34 4.38
N PHE A 69 -4.24 2.41 5.18
CA PHE A 69 -3.34 2.68 6.30
C PHE A 69 -4.10 2.93 7.60
N GLY A 70 -4.80 1.93 8.09
CA GLY A 70 -5.41 1.92 9.41
C GLY A 70 -6.28 3.14 9.70
N GLU A 71 -5.95 3.80 10.80
CA GLU A 71 -6.66 4.96 11.31
C GLU A 71 -6.65 6.15 10.34
N ALA A 72 -5.63 6.28 9.51
CA ALA A 72 -5.55 7.36 8.51
C ALA A 72 -6.64 7.26 7.44
N ASP A 73 -7.09 6.04 7.15
CA ASP A 73 -8.17 5.77 6.20
C ASP A 73 -9.49 5.40 6.90
N PHE A 74 -9.57 5.63 8.22
CA PHE A 74 -10.75 5.31 9.03
C PHE A 74 -11.15 3.83 9.03
N LEU A 75 -10.17 2.95 8.83
CA LEU A 75 -10.26 1.49 8.94
C LEU A 75 -9.24 0.99 9.98
N PRO A 76 -9.43 1.30 11.27
CA PRO A 76 -8.41 1.19 12.30
C PRO A 76 -7.91 -0.24 12.50
N GLY A 77 -6.58 -0.40 12.44
CA GLY A 77 -5.91 -1.67 12.60
C GLY A 77 -5.92 -2.56 11.35
N LEU A 78 -6.32 -2.03 10.19
CA LEU A 78 -6.22 -2.69 8.90
C LEU A 78 -5.17 -2.00 8.02
N VAL A 79 -4.22 -2.76 7.51
CA VAL A 79 -3.26 -2.30 6.50
C VAL A 79 -3.42 -3.15 5.26
N VAL A 80 -3.46 -2.51 4.10
CA VAL A 80 -3.49 -3.20 2.82
C VAL A 80 -2.47 -2.58 1.88
N ASP A 81 -1.50 -3.37 1.49
CA ASP A 81 -0.48 -3.01 0.50
C ASP A 81 -0.75 -3.72 -0.82
N LYS A 82 -0.59 -2.99 -1.91
CA LYS A 82 -0.74 -3.51 -3.27
C LYS A 82 0.63 -3.67 -3.90
N TYR A 83 0.88 -4.84 -4.46
CA TYR A 83 2.05 -5.20 -5.24
C TYR A 83 1.58 -5.75 -6.58
N ALA A 84 1.64 -4.93 -7.63
CA ALA A 84 1.11 -5.23 -8.97
C ALA A 84 -0.34 -5.79 -8.93
N ASP A 85 -0.52 -7.09 -9.09
CA ASP A 85 -1.81 -7.79 -9.11
C ASP A 85 -2.11 -8.56 -7.80
N VAL A 86 -1.33 -8.31 -6.74
CA VAL A 86 -1.48 -8.94 -5.42
C VAL A 86 -1.74 -7.89 -4.35
N LEU A 87 -2.71 -8.14 -3.48
CA LEU A 87 -2.89 -7.42 -2.21
C LEU A 87 -2.26 -8.20 -1.06
N VAL A 88 -1.59 -7.49 -0.17
CA VAL A 88 -1.14 -8.04 1.11
C VAL A 88 -1.90 -7.34 2.22
N VAL A 89 -2.61 -8.13 3.03
CA VAL A 89 -3.50 -7.66 4.09
C VAL A 89 -2.90 -7.96 5.44
N GLU A 90 -2.80 -6.97 6.30
CA GLU A 90 -2.48 -7.12 7.71
C GLU A 90 -3.65 -6.59 8.54
N CYS A 91 -4.30 -7.49 9.30
CA CYS A 91 -5.40 -7.14 10.18
C CYS A 91 -4.97 -7.32 11.65
N LEU A 92 -4.91 -6.22 12.41
CA LEU A 92 -4.41 -6.21 13.78
C LEU A 92 -5.51 -5.98 14.82
N ALA A 93 -6.76 -5.74 14.39
CA ALA A 93 -7.86 -5.38 15.27
C ALA A 93 -9.02 -6.35 15.15
N LEU A 94 -9.59 -6.76 16.30
CA LEU A 94 -10.72 -7.70 16.35
C LEU A 94 -11.94 -7.21 15.56
N GLY A 95 -12.26 -5.91 15.64
CA GLY A 95 -13.39 -5.36 14.88
C GLY A 95 -13.17 -5.41 13.36
N MET A 96 -11.94 -5.21 12.87
CA MET A 96 -11.64 -5.32 11.45
C MET A 96 -11.55 -6.76 10.97
N GLU A 97 -11.20 -7.69 11.85
CA GLU A 97 -11.20 -9.12 11.52
C GLU A 97 -12.59 -9.57 11.07
N ALA A 98 -13.66 -9.08 11.72
CA ALA A 98 -15.03 -9.39 11.34
C ALA A 98 -15.43 -8.87 9.95
N PHE A 99 -14.83 -7.77 9.50
CA PHE A 99 -15.10 -7.14 8.20
C PHE A 99 -14.08 -7.47 7.12
N LYS A 100 -13.01 -8.19 7.46
CA LYS A 100 -11.86 -8.41 6.59
C LYS A 100 -12.24 -8.99 5.21
N GLU A 101 -13.05 -10.03 5.17
CA GLU A 101 -13.44 -10.67 3.91
C GLU A 101 -14.31 -9.74 3.05
N THR A 102 -15.27 -9.03 3.66
CA THR A 102 -16.07 -8.01 2.97
C THR A 102 -15.16 -6.92 2.39
N ILE A 103 -14.25 -6.38 3.18
CA ILE A 103 -13.33 -5.33 2.71
C ILE A 103 -12.42 -5.83 1.59
N VAL A 104 -11.95 -7.07 1.64
CA VAL A 104 -11.14 -7.68 0.57
C VAL A 104 -11.93 -7.79 -0.74
N ASN A 105 -13.20 -8.17 -0.68
CA ASN A 105 -14.05 -8.23 -1.87
C ASN A 105 -14.32 -6.84 -2.44
N LEU A 106 -14.69 -5.89 -1.60
CA LEU A 106 -14.88 -4.49 -1.98
C LEU A 106 -13.62 -3.86 -2.59
N LEU A 107 -12.43 -4.18 -2.06
CA LEU A 107 -11.16 -3.74 -2.65
C LEU A 107 -10.99 -4.26 -4.07
N LYS A 108 -11.31 -5.54 -4.32
CA LYS A 108 -11.23 -6.09 -5.68
C LYS A 108 -12.18 -5.41 -6.64
N GLU A 109 -13.40 -5.12 -6.20
CA GLU A 109 -14.43 -4.44 -6.99
C GLU A 109 -14.02 -3.00 -7.30
N VAL A 110 -13.71 -2.21 -6.27
CA VAL A 110 -13.30 -0.81 -6.41
C VAL A 110 -12.04 -0.65 -7.29
N LEU A 111 -11.04 -1.51 -7.13
CA LEU A 111 -9.85 -1.46 -7.95
C LEU A 111 -10.14 -1.88 -9.42
N ALA A 112 -11.06 -2.82 -9.62
CA ALA A 112 -11.45 -3.28 -10.96
C ALA A 112 -12.16 -2.19 -11.77
N GLU A 113 -12.88 -1.25 -11.15
CA GLU A 113 -13.48 -0.09 -11.81
C GLU A 113 -12.43 0.79 -12.52
N ASP A 114 -11.23 0.87 -11.96
CA ASP A 114 -10.08 1.57 -12.58
C ASP A 114 -9.20 0.64 -13.45
N GLY A 115 -9.69 -0.56 -13.77
CA GLY A 115 -8.99 -1.55 -14.60
C GLY A 115 -7.85 -2.28 -13.88
N VAL A 116 -7.78 -2.19 -12.54
CA VAL A 116 -6.77 -2.87 -11.73
C VAL A 116 -7.31 -4.22 -11.26
N ILE A 117 -6.89 -5.28 -11.92
CA ILE A 117 -7.34 -6.64 -11.62
C ILE A 117 -6.44 -7.28 -10.57
N ILE A 118 -7.01 -7.61 -9.42
CA ILE A 118 -6.33 -8.31 -8.33
C ILE A 118 -6.51 -9.83 -8.50
N ARG A 119 -5.40 -10.55 -8.59
CA ARG A 119 -5.37 -12.01 -8.80
C ARG A 119 -5.11 -12.81 -7.54
N GLY A 120 -4.47 -12.20 -6.55
CA GLY A 120 -4.17 -12.84 -5.27
C GLY A 120 -4.33 -11.89 -4.10
N VAL A 121 -4.72 -12.45 -2.94
CA VAL A 121 -4.72 -11.73 -1.67
C VAL A 121 -4.00 -12.58 -0.64
N PHE A 122 -2.90 -12.07 -0.12
CA PHE A 122 -2.10 -12.75 0.90
C PHE A 122 -2.27 -12.07 2.26
N GLU A 123 -2.53 -12.83 3.30
CA GLU A 123 -2.64 -12.31 4.66
C GLU A 123 -1.31 -12.42 5.41
N ARG A 124 -0.86 -11.31 5.99
CA ARG A 124 0.31 -11.18 6.85
C ARG A 124 -0.11 -10.69 8.24
N SER A 125 -1.11 -11.33 8.83
CA SER A 125 -1.63 -11.04 10.18
C SER A 125 -0.91 -11.88 11.24
N ASP A 126 0.41 -11.99 11.15
CA ASP A 126 1.26 -12.80 12.03
C ASP A 126 2.00 -11.99 13.11
N ALA A 127 1.69 -10.71 13.25
CA ALA A 127 2.26 -9.84 14.27
C ALA A 127 1.84 -10.23 15.70
N ASN A 128 2.72 -9.95 16.68
CA ASN A 128 2.46 -10.28 18.09
C ASN A 128 1.32 -9.46 18.70
N GLU A 129 1.02 -8.32 18.13
CA GLU A 129 -0.03 -7.38 18.53
C GLU A 129 -1.42 -8.04 18.49
N ARG A 130 -1.65 -8.97 17.58
CA ARG A 130 -2.92 -9.71 17.46
C ARG A 130 -3.27 -10.50 18.72
N LYS A 131 -2.28 -11.01 19.45
CA LYS A 131 -2.51 -11.71 20.73
C LYS A 131 -3.17 -10.82 21.78
N LYS A 132 -2.90 -9.50 21.76
CA LYS A 132 -3.49 -8.53 22.68
C LYS A 132 -4.97 -8.26 22.38
N GLU A 133 -5.39 -8.53 21.14
CA GLU A 133 -6.78 -8.46 20.67
C GLU A 133 -7.52 -9.82 20.81
N GLY A 134 -6.83 -10.86 21.30
CA GLY A 134 -7.39 -12.21 21.38
C GLY A 134 -7.45 -12.96 20.04
N LEU A 135 -6.72 -12.48 19.03
CA LEU A 135 -6.71 -13.04 17.68
C LEU A 135 -5.54 -14.02 17.49
N PRO A 136 -5.72 -15.11 16.75
CA PRO A 136 -4.63 -15.98 16.35
C PRO A 136 -3.76 -15.29 15.31
N LYS A 137 -2.49 -15.73 15.21
CA LYS A 137 -1.65 -15.37 14.08
C LYS A 137 -2.15 -16.06 12.82
N VAL A 138 -2.23 -15.32 11.72
CA VAL A 138 -2.62 -15.84 10.41
C VAL A 138 -1.60 -15.40 9.37
N LYS A 139 -1.15 -16.34 8.54
CA LYS A 139 -0.30 -16.10 7.38
C LYS A 139 -0.69 -17.07 6.28
N GLY A 140 -1.04 -16.56 5.10
CA GLY A 140 -1.45 -17.38 3.97
C GLY A 140 -2.39 -16.66 3.00
N TRP A 141 -2.83 -17.38 1.97
CA TRP A 141 -3.75 -16.85 0.97
C TRP A 141 -5.18 -16.74 1.48
N ILE A 142 -5.82 -15.62 1.18
CA ILE A 142 -7.27 -15.47 1.31
C ILE A 142 -7.90 -15.90 -0.02
N GLY A 143 -8.58 -17.04 -0.02
CA GLY A 143 -9.14 -17.64 -1.21
C GLY A 143 -8.14 -18.46 -2.02
N LYS A 144 -8.13 -18.30 -3.35
CA LYS A 144 -7.29 -19.09 -4.24
C LYS A 144 -5.81 -18.70 -4.12
N PRO A 145 -4.90 -19.69 -3.92
CA PRO A 145 -3.46 -19.44 -3.93
C PRO A 145 -2.97 -18.85 -5.27
N TYR A 146 -1.96 -17.98 -5.16
CA TYR A 146 -1.28 -17.36 -6.30
C TYR A 146 0.24 -17.40 -6.08
N LYS A 147 1.03 -16.68 -6.88
CA LYS A 147 2.48 -16.58 -6.74
C LYS A 147 2.86 -15.68 -5.55
N THR A 148 3.83 -16.08 -4.75
CA THR A 148 4.37 -15.31 -3.63
C THR A 148 5.43 -14.32 -4.05
N GLU A 149 6.13 -14.57 -5.15
CA GLU A 149 7.08 -13.65 -5.76
C GLU A 149 6.38 -12.81 -6.83
N VAL A 150 6.32 -11.50 -6.59
CA VAL A 150 5.58 -10.54 -7.41
C VAL A 150 6.54 -9.50 -7.95
N GLU A 151 6.58 -9.36 -9.28
CA GLU A 151 7.32 -8.27 -9.92
C GLU A 151 6.54 -6.97 -9.79
N ILE A 152 7.20 -5.93 -9.27
CA ILE A 152 6.68 -4.58 -9.18
C ILE A 152 7.58 -3.60 -9.92
N VAL A 153 7.03 -2.46 -10.29
CA VAL A 153 7.77 -1.33 -10.83
C VAL A 153 7.60 -0.13 -9.91
N GLU A 154 8.71 0.41 -9.44
CA GLU A 154 8.73 1.64 -8.64
C GLU A 154 9.81 2.58 -9.18
N ASN A 155 9.46 3.83 -9.46
CA ASN A 155 10.38 4.82 -10.02
C ASN A 155 11.08 4.35 -11.32
N GLY A 156 10.45 3.46 -12.10
CA GLY A 156 11.03 2.86 -13.31
C GLY A 156 11.99 1.69 -13.05
N VAL A 157 12.22 1.32 -11.80
CA VAL A 157 13.05 0.16 -11.41
C VAL A 157 12.16 -1.05 -11.12
N HIS A 158 12.56 -2.21 -11.65
CA HIS A 158 11.88 -3.48 -11.43
C HIS A 158 12.42 -4.18 -10.20
N TYR A 159 11.52 -4.62 -9.31
CA TYR A 159 11.85 -5.39 -8.12
C TYR A 159 11.02 -6.66 -8.06
N LEU A 160 11.60 -7.72 -7.55
CA LEU A 160 10.88 -8.96 -7.22
C LEU A 160 10.59 -8.97 -5.71
N VAL A 161 9.33 -8.87 -5.33
CA VAL A 161 8.87 -8.79 -3.95
C VAL A 161 8.33 -10.14 -3.51
N ASP A 162 8.86 -10.70 -2.42
CA ASP A 162 8.30 -11.88 -1.77
C ASP A 162 7.26 -11.43 -0.73
N VAL A 163 5.98 -11.60 -1.06
CA VAL A 163 4.87 -11.22 -0.17
C VAL A 163 4.72 -12.15 1.02
N GLU A 164 5.29 -13.35 0.95
CA GLU A 164 5.26 -14.31 2.04
C GLU A 164 6.38 -14.09 3.06
N ASN A 165 7.64 -13.95 2.60
CA ASN A 165 8.80 -13.94 3.49
C ASN A 165 9.51 -12.59 3.54
N GLY A 166 9.12 -11.65 2.68
CA GLY A 166 9.69 -10.30 2.67
C GLY A 166 9.44 -9.54 3.98
N GLN A 167 10.24 -8.53 4.24
CA GLN A 167 10.09 -7.67 5.42
C GLN A 167 8.77 -6.87 5.35
N LYS A 168 8.18 -6.57 6.51
CA LYS A 168 6.85 -5.95 6.62
C LYS A 168 5.83 -6.80 5.84
N THR A 169 5.15 -6.19 4.87
CA THR A 169 4.24 -6.84 3.95
C THR A 169 4.91 -7.36 2.67
N GLY A 170 6.23 -7.19 2.54
CA GLY A 170 7.06 -7.62 1.40
C GLY A 170 8.09 -6.58 0.96
N PHE A 171 7.78 -5.27 1.05
CA PHE A 171 8.61 -4.18 0.57
C PHE A 171 8.40 -2.90 1.38
N PHE A 172 9.38 -1.99 1.37
CA PHE A 172 9.31 -0.70 2.08
C PHE A 172 8.69 0.38 1.20
N LEU A 173 7.38 0.34 1.00
CA LEU A 173 6.62 1.28 0.17
C LEU A 173 6.72 2.74 0.63
N ASP A 174 6.92 2.96 1.93
CA ASP A 174 7.08 4.27 2.56
C ASP A 174 8.34 5.02 2.11
N GLN A 175 9.33 4.30 1.54
CA GLN A 175 10.60 4.87 1.10
C GLN A 175 10.62 5.32 -0.38
N LYS A 176 9.53 5.15 -1.13
CA LYS A 176 9.45 5.44 -2.57
C LYS A 176 10.02 6.81 -2.95
N TYR A 177 9.54 7.85 -2.28
CA TYR A 177 9.97 9.23 -2.58
C TYR A 177 11.37 9.54 -2.05
N ASN A 178 11.81 8.90 -0.97
CA ASN A 178 13.18 9.01 -0.48
C ASN A 178 14.16 8.39 -1.48
N ARG A 179 13.83 7.23 -2.04
CA ARG A 179 14.61 6.61 -3.11
C ARG A 179 14.72 7.54 -4.33
N LEU A 180 13.60 8.09 -4.77
CA LEU A 180 13.59 9.04 -5.90
C LEU A 180 14.41 10.31 -5.62
N ALA A 181 14.38 10.82 -4.39
CA ALA A 181 15.18 11.99 -4.01
C ALA A 181 16.70 11.72 -4.08
N MET A 182 17.11 10.48 -3.75
CA MET A 182 18.52 10.08 -3.80
C MET A 182 19.13 10.17 -5.20
N GLN A 183 18.38 9.95 -6.27
CA GLN A 183 18.86 10.11 -7.65
C GLN A 183 19.51 11.48 -7.88
N ARG A 184 18.92 12.54 -7.32
CA ARG A 184 19.43 13.92 -7.47
C ARG A 184 20.69 14.16 -6.64
N ILE A 185 20.71 13.63 -5.42
CA ILE A 185 21.77 13.84 -4.44
C ILE A 185 23.04 13.06 -4.84
N CYS A 186 22.85 11.87 -5.39
CA CYS A 186 23.93 10.91 -5.66
C CYS A 186 24.59 11.07 -7.03
N LYS A 187 23.99 11.86 -7.93
CA LYS A 187 24.52 12.02 -9.31
C LYS A 187 25.99 12.44 -9.32
N GLY A 188 26.85 11.61 -9.94
CA GLY A 188 28.29 11.84 -10.06
C GLY A 188 29.07 11.67 -8.75
N LYS A 189 28.49 11.07 -7.71
CA LYS A 189 29.13 10.86 -6.42
C LYS A 189 29.40 9.37 -6.17
N ARG A 190 30.37 9.11 -5.31
CA ARG A 190 30.57 7.78 -4.71
C ARG A 190 29.64 7.68 -3.49
N VAL A 191 28.81 6.67 -3.47
CA VAL A 191 27.80 6.43 -2.42
C VAL A 191 28.07 5.10 -1.76
N LEU A 192 27.97 5.07 -0.43
CA LEU A 192 27.94 3.84 0.35
C LEU A 192 26.52 3.62 0.86
N ASP A 193 25.88 2.54 0.42
CA ASP A 193 24.60 2.10 0.92
C ASP A 193 24.83 1.06 2.03
N CYS A 194 24.59 1.48 3.28
CA CYS A 194 24.64 0.60 4.44
C CYS A 194 23.25 0.03 4.72
N PHE A 195 23.15 -1.27 4.98
CA PHE A 195 21.87 -1.98 5.18
C PHE A 195 21.00 -2.00 3.92
N THR A 196 21.63 -2.24 2.81
CA THR A 196 21.07 -2.09 1.45
C THR A 196 19.80 -2.90 1.17
N HIS A 197 19.51 -3.94 1.98
CA HIS A 197 18.36 -4.85 1.81
C HIS A 197 18.34 -5.43 0.38
N MET A 198 17.33 -5.09 -0.43
CA MET A 198 17.23 -5.48 -1.84
C MET A 198 17.99 -4.53 -2.81
N GLY A 199 18.85 -3.66 -2.30
CA GLY A 199 19.56 -2.66 -3.10
C GLY A 199 18.67 -1.50 -3.58
N THR A 200 17.52 -1.29 -2.94
CA THR A 200 16.48 -0.40 -3.45
C THR A 200 16.89 1.07 -3.54
N PHE A 201 17.81 1.52 -2.67
CA PHE A 201 18.40 2.86 -2.78
C PHE A 201 19.50 2.92 -3.84
N ALA A 202 20.32 1.89 -3.94
CA ALA A 202 21.42 1.83 -4.90
C ALA A 202 20.95 1.69 -6.35
N LEU A 203 19.79 1.08 -6.58
CA LEU A 203 19.19 0.86 -7.91
C LEU A 203 18.43 2.08 -8.44
N ASN A 204 18.03 3.02 -7.57
CA ASN A 204 17.40 4.27 -7.94
C ASN A 204 18.45 5.33 -8.23
#